data_6501b1b66f1b9838dd0293e811f90a71
#
_entry.id   6501b1b66f1b9838dd0293e811f90a71
#
_cell.length_a   1.000
_cell.length_b   1.000
_cell.length_c   1.000
_cell.angle_alpha   90.00
_cell.angle_beta   90.00
_cell.angle_gamma   90.00
#
_symmetry.space_group_name_H-M   'P 1'
#
loop_
_entity.id
_entity.type
_entity.pdbx_description
1 polymer ?
#
loop_
_entity_poly.entity_id
_entity_poly.type
_entity_poly.pdbx_seq_one_letter_code
_entity_poly.pdbx_strand_id
1 'polypeptide(L)'
;MSDNQNLLAEQRRALILDEVRRRGGVRVNELTRRLNVSDMTVRRDLDALARQGVVEKVHGGAVPVAEARTHEPGFEAKSALEPGAKEDIARVAAAMVAPGTAIALSGGTTTYAVARRLLDVPGLTVVTNSVRVADVLHTAAPAREPGAGARPGAAAVVLTGGVRTPSDALVGPVADQAIGSLHFDVLFLGVHGVSVEAGLSTPNLAEAETNRRLIRAARRVVVVADHTKWGKVALSSFARLEDVDTLVTDSGVSDEVRTAMAEHLPGLVVAGRGAPGAGGPETGSGAVPETGNGAVPETGNGAVPEAGPAVSAAGAGRAGA
;
A
#
# COMPACT_ATOMS: atom_id res chain seq x y z
N MET A 1 0.96 -30.68 22.74
CA MET A 1 0.72 -30.39 24.17
C MET A 1 1.82 -29.47 24.65
N SER A 2 1.44 -28.25 25.04
CA SER A 2 2.12 -27.40 26.03
C SER A 2 3.43 -26.70 25.63
N ASP A 3 3.30 -25.63 24.85
CA ASP A 3 4.34 -24.60 24.75
C ASP A 3 3.92 -23.26 25.40
N ASN A 4 2.87 -23.27 26.24
CA ASN A 4 2.27 -22.03 26.76
C ASN A 4 2.73 -21.64 28.18
N GLN A 5 3.76 -22.31 28.76
CA GLN A 5 4.11 -22.11 30.17
C GLN A 5 5.04 -20.93 30.45
N ASN A 6 5.52 -20.16 29.42
CA ASN A 6 6.45 -19.05 29.66
C ASN A 6 6.26 -17.85 28.72
N LEU A 7 5.01 -17.52 28.38
CA LEU A 7 4.73 -16.32 27.58
C LEU A 7 5.13 -15.06 28.38
N LEU A 8 5.97 -14.22 27.79
CA LEU A 8 6.24 -12.89 28.30
C LEU A 8 4.95 -12.08 28.35
N ALA A 9 4.84 -11.14 29.29
CA ALA A 9 3.62 -10.36 29.50
C ALA A 9 3.13 -9.65 28.21
N GLU A 10 4.03 -9.23 27.35
CA GLU A 10 3.69 -8.60 26.06
C GLU A 10 3.12 -9.60 25.07
N GLN A 11 3.72 -10.76 24.93
CA GLN A 11 3.21 -11.83 24.06
C GLN A 11 1.83 -12.29 24.50
N ARG A 12 1.62 -12.45 25.81
CA ARG A 12 0.33 -12.83 26.37
C ARG A 12 -0.74 -11.76 26.13
N ARG A 13 -0.41 -10.47 26.30
CA ARG A 13 -1.31 -9.36 25.98
C ARG A 13 -1.67 -9.30 24.52
N ALA A 14 -0.72 -9.57 23.61
CA ALA A 14 -0.98 -9.65 22.19
C ALA A 14 -1.99 -10.76 21.85
N LEU A 15 -1.85 -11.96 22.45
CA LEU A 15 -2.80 -13.07 22.27
C LEU A 15 -4.19 -12.75 22.84
N ILE A 16 -4.26 -12.09 24.00
CA ILE A 16 -5.53 -11.65 24.58
C ILE A 16 -6.22 -10.65 23.64
N LEU A 17 -5.50 -9.67 23.12
CA LEU A 17 -6.05 -8.65 22.22
C LEU A 17 -6.56 -9.25 20.90
N ASP A 18 -5.81 -10.18 20.32
CA ASP A 18 -6.23 -10.92 19.13
C ASP A 18 -7.55 -11.68 19.39
N GLU A 19 -7.64 -12.37 20.53
CA GLU A 19 -8.85 -13.10 20.90
C GLU A 19 -10.06 -12.18 21.13
N VAL A 20 -9.84 -11.02 21.79
CA VAL A 20 -10.88 -10.00 21.98
C VAL A 20 -11.41 -9.50 20.65
N ARG A 21 -10.53 -9.22 19.69
CA ARG A 21 -10.89 -8.73 18.36
C ARG A 21 -11.65 -9.77 17.54
N ARG A 22 -11.15 -11.00 17.54
CA ARG A 22 -11.72 -12.09 16.74
C ARG A 22 -13.09 -12.54 17.23
N ARG A 23 -13.34 -12.52 18.54
CA ARG A 23 -14.60 -13.01 19.16
C ARG A 23 -15.58 -11.90 19.53
N GLY A 24 -15.20 -10.63 19.38
CA GLY A 24 -16.01 -9.51 19.85
C GLY A 24 -16.08 -9.40 21.38
N GLY A 25 -15.25 -10.17 22.12
CA GLY A 25 -15.14 -10.14 23.57
C GLY A 25 -14.59 -11.44 24.14
N VAL A 26 -14.06 -11.35 25.36
CA VAL A 26 -13.47 -12.49 26.10
C VAL A 26 -13.87 -12.48 27.56
N ARG A 27 -13.96 -13.66 28.15
CA ARG A 27 -14.19 -13.82 29.58
C ARG A 27 -12.87 -14.18 30.30
N VAL A 28 -12.67 -13.62 31.50
CA VAL A 28 -11.46 -13.87 32.31
C VAL A 28 -11.22 -15.36 32.52
N ASN A 29 -12.24 -16.12 32.88
CA ASN A 29 -12.14 -17.57 33.12
C ASN A 29 -11.84 -18.40 31.86
N GLU A 30 -12.20 -17.95 30.68
CA GLU A 30 -11.80 -18.58 29.40
C GLU A 30 -10.32 -18.32 29.10
N LEU A 31 -9.88 -17.08 29.27
CA LEU A 31 -8.48 -16.71 29.11
C LEU A 31 -7.56 -17.41 30.12
N THR A 32 -8.00 -17.52 31.38
CA THR A 32 -7.28 -18.24 32.44
C THR A 32 -7.01 -19.70 32.05
N ARG A 33 -8.03 -20.40 31.58
CA ARG A 33 -7.89 -21.79 31.10
C ARG A 33 -7.03 -21.93 29.86
N ARG A 34 -7.22 -21.03 28.88
CA ARG A 34 -6.55 -21.11 27.59
C ARG A 34 -5.07 -20.74 27.66
N LEU A 35 -4.73 -19.71 28.44
CA LEU A 35 -3.36 -19.22 28.60
C LEU A 35 -2.61 -19.90 29.75
N ASN A 36 -3.30 -20.73 30.52
CA ASN A 36 -2.78 -21.42 31.71
C ASN A 36 -2.09 -20.47 32.71
N VAL A 37 -2.74 -19.34 33.02
CA VAL A 37 -2.27 -18.35 33.97
C VAL A 37 -3.36 -18.03 35.00
N SER A 38 -3.01 -17.40 36.13
CA SER A 38 -3.97 -17.05 37.15
C SER A 38 -4.97 -15.98 36.71
N ASP A 39 -6.17 -15.97 37.29
CA ASP A 39 -7.20 -14.91 37.13
C ASP A 39 -6.60 -13.51 37.35
N MET A 40 -5.79 -13.36 38.40
CA MET A 40 -5.11 -12.09 38.69
C MET A 40 -4.16 -11.66 37.59
N THR A 41 -3.47 -12.59 36.92
CA THR A 41 -2.59 -12.29 35.78
C THR A 41 -3.39 -11.81 34.61
N VAL A 42 -4.49 -12.50 34.26
CA VAL A 42 -5.40 -12.09 33.16
C VAL A 42 -5.98 -10.71 33.45
N ARG A 43 -6.44 -10.44 34.68
CA ARG A 43 -6.98 -9.12 35.05
C ARG A 43 -5.95 -8.01 34.91
N ARG A 44 -4.68 -8.24 35.31
CA ARG A 44 -3.60 -7.26 35.11
C ARG A 44 -3.30 -7.00 33.65
N ASP A 45 -3.33 -8.03 32.82
CA ASP A 45 -3.14 -7.88 31.38
C ASP A 45 -4.30 -7.12 30.73
N LEU A 46 -5.54 -7.42 31.07
CA LEU A 46 -6.72 -6.67 30.65
C LEU A 46 -6.69 -5.22 31.15
N ASP A 47 -6.21 -4.97 32.38
CA ASP A 47 -6.02 -3.61 32.91
C ASP A 47 -4.96 -2.84 32.11
N ALA A 48 -3.88 -3.50 31.70
CA ALA A 48 -2.85 -2.89 30.87
C ALA A 48 -3.40 -2.55 29.47
N LEU A 49 -4.13 -3.45 28.84
CA LEU A 49 -4.77 -3.25 27.54
C LEU A 49 -5.86 -2.16 27.60
N ALA A 50 -6.63 -2.11 28.70
CA ALA A 50 -7.62 -1.05 28.92
C ALA A 50 -6.97 0.33 29.09
N ARG A 51 -5.84 0.43 29.83
CA ARG A 51 -5.07 1.68 29.93
C ARG A 51 -4.48 2.12 28.59
N GLN A 52 -4.19 1.18 27.69
CA GLN A 52 -3.76 1.47 26.30
C GLN A 52 -4.95 1.84 25.41
N GLY A 53 -6.20 1.77 25.90
CA GLY A 53 -7.40 2.12 25.13
C GLY A 53 -7.76 1.11 24.04
N VAL A 54 -7.22 -0.12 24.09
CA VAL A 54 -7.45 -1.13 23.03
C VAL A 54 -8.54 -2.15 23.40
N VAL A 55 -8.92 -2.22 24.68
CA VAL A 55 -10.07 -3.00 25.17
C VAL A 55 -10.86 -2.20 26.19
N GLU A 56 -12.16 -2.43 26.27
CA GLU A 56 -13.03 -1.95 27.33
C GLU A 56 -13.33 -3.09 28.30
N LYS A 57 -13.11 -2.85 29.60
CA LYS A 57 -13.42 -3.83 30.64
C LYS A 57 -14.93 -3.88 30.87
N VAL A 58 -15.47 -5.09 30.85
CA VAL A 58 -16.83 -5.40 31.23
C VAL A 58 -16.84 -6.36 32.42
N HIS A 59 -18.00 -6.58 33.01
CA HIS A 59 -18.12 -7.51 34.15
C HIS A 59 -17.68 -8.92 33.78
N GLY A 60 -16.55 -9.39 34.34
CA GLY A 60 -16.00 -10.72 34.10
C GLY A 60 -15.21 -10.90 32.79
N GLY A 61 -14.87 -9.80 32.07
CA GLY A 61 -14.14 -9.90 30.81
C GLY A 61 -13.71 -8.57 30.22
N ALA A 62 -13.49 -8.59 28.91
CA ALA A 62 -13.24 -7.40 28.12
C ALA A 62 -13.87 -7.55 26.73
N VAL A 63 -14.25 -6.42 26.14
CA VAL A 63 -14.72 -6.27 24.76
C VAL A 63 -13.76 -5.33 24.00
N PRO A 64 -13.73 -5.39 22.67
CA PRO A 64 -13.00 -4.39 21.91
C PRO A 64 -13.57 -3.01 22.27
N VAL A 65 -12.70 -2.03 22.50
CA VAL A 65 -13.17 -0.65 22.41
C VAL A 65 -13.68 -0.53 20.97
N ALA A 66 -14.94 -0.14 20.82
CA ALA A 66 -15.46 0.27 19.52
C ALA A 66 -14.53 1.40 19.07
N GLU A 67 -13.66 1.12 18.08
CA GLU A 67 -12.74 2.13 17.57
C GLU A 67 -13.64 3.29 17.15
N ALA A 68 -13.56 4.41 17.86
CA ALA A 68 -14.32 5.58 17.47
C ALA A 68 -13.97 5.85 15.99
N ARG A 69 -14.97 6.09 15.15
CA ARG A 69 -14.78 6.33 13.71
C ARG A 69 -13.76 7.42 13.42
N THR A 70 -13.45 8.26 14.40
CA THR A 70 -12.47 9.33 14.37
C THR A 70 -11.11 8.95 14.96
N HIS A 71 -10.94 7.72 15.50
CA HIS A 71 -9.67 7.31 16.09
C HIS A 71 -8.66 6.99 14.98
N GLU A 72 -7.56 7.72 14.96
CA GLU A 72 -6.42 7.50 14.06
C GLU A 72 -5.23 6.95 14.86
N PRO A 73 -4.97 5.63 14.86
CA PRO A 73 -3.79 5.08 15.51
C PRO A 73 -2.51 5.57 14.82
N GLY A 74 -1.48 5.86 15.63
CA GLY A 74 -0.17 6.26 15.11
C GLY A 74 0.52 5.17 14.28
N PHE A 75 1.56 5.57 13.54
CA PHE A 75 2.31 4.67 12.65
C PHE A 75 2.90 3.47 13.40
N GLU A 76 3.54 3.68 14.56
CA GLU A 76 4.18 2.61 15.35
C GLU A 76 3.16 1.57 15.83
N ALA A 77 2.00 2.03 16.32
CA ALA A 77 0.92 1.13 16.74
C ALA A 77 0.40 0.28 15.56
N LYS A 78 0.22 0.90 14.38
CA LYS A 78 -0.19 0.18 13.16
C LYS A 78 0.88 -0.78 12.66
N SER A 79 2.17 -0.43 12.78
CA SER A 79 3.30 -1.27 12.32
C SER A 79 3.38 -2.60 13.06
N ALA A 80 3.05 -2.60 14.36
CA ALA A 80 3.06 -3.80 15.18
C ALA A 80 1.92 -4.78 14.87
N LEU A 81 0.88 -4.33 14.15
CA LEU A 81 -0.26 -5.16 13.77
C LEU A 81 0.04 -5.91 12.48
N GLU A 82 -0.21 -7.20 12.45
CA GLU A 82 -0.14 -8.07 11.25
C GLU A 82 1.13 -7.86 10.39
N PRO A 83 2.36 -7.87 10.95
CA PRO A 83 3.56 -7.59 10.18
C PRO A 83 3.81 -8.63 9.07
N GLY A 84 3.45 -9.90 9.31
CA GLY A 84 3.57 -10.97 8.31
C GLY A 84 2.64 -10.77 7.12
N ALA A 85 1.38 -10.41 7.37
CA ALA A 85 0.39 -10.12 6.33
C ALA A 85 0.84 -8.94 5.45
N LYS A 86 1.35 -7.86 6.06
CA LYS A 86 1.87 -6.71 5.32
C LYS A 86 3.06 -7.05 4.45
N GLU A 87 3.94 -7.93 4.92
CA GLU A 87 5.10 -8.36 4.16
C GLU A 87 4.71 -9.24 2.96
N ASP A 88 3.72 -10.14 3.12
CA ASP A 88 3.19 -10.94 2.03
C ASP A 88 2.50 -10.06 0.97
N ILE A 89 1.67 -9.10 1.40
CA ILE A 89 1.04 -8.11 0.53
C ILE A 89 2.10 -7.28 -0.21
N ALA A 90 3.12 -6.80 0.50
CA ALA A 90 4.18 -5.98 -0.07
C ALA A 90 4.96 -6.71 -1.17
N ARG A 91 5.24 -8.00 -0.98
CA ARG A 91 5.92 -8.84 -1.96
C ARG A 91 5.12 -8.94 -3.27
N VAL A 92 3.80 -9.15 -3.16
CA VAL A 92 2.91 -9.25 -4.33
C VAL A 92 2.74 -7.90 -5.00
N ALA A 93 2.51 -6.83 -4.23
CA ALA A 93 2.33 -5.48 -4.76
C ALA A 93 3.60 -4.96 -5.49
N ALA A 94 4.78 -5.21 -4.91
CA ALA A 94 6.05 -4.80 -5.54
C ALA A 94 6.31 -5.52 -6.87
N ALA A 95 5.87 -6.76 -7.04
CA ALA A 95 5.99 -7.49 -8.29
C ALA A 95 5.12 -6.91 -9.44
N MET A 96 4.19 -6.00 -9.14
CA MET A 96 3.38 -5.29 -10.13
C MET A 96 4.09 -4.06 -10.72
N VAL A 97 5.28 -3.71 -10.22
CA VAL A 97 6.01 -2.50 -10.61
C VAL A 97 7.08 -2.85 -11.62
N ALA A 98 7.02 -2.24 -12.80
CA ALA A 98 8.05 -2.34 -13.82
C ALA A 98 9.16 -1.28 -13.63
N PRO A 99 10.41 -1.57 -14.02
CA PRO A 99 11.47 -0.57 -14.07
C PRO A 99 11.07 0.67 -14.88
N GLY A 100 11.54 1.85 -14.46
CA GLY A 100 11.33 3.11 -15.19
C GLY A 100 9.94 3.71 -15.03
N THR A 101 9.05 3.16 -14.20
CA THR A 101 7.68 3.68 -13.99
C THR A 101 7.62 4.81 -12.97
N ALA A 102 6.61 5.67 -13.12
CA ALA A 102 6.23 6.65 -12.11
C ALA A 102 5.13 6.05 -11.22
N ILE A 103 5.41 5.89 -9.93
CA ILE A 103 4.47 5.33 -8.96
C ILE A 103 4.16 6.31 -7.85
N ALA A 104 2.98 6.16 -7.24
CA ALA A 104 2.66 6.83 -5.98
C ALA A 104 2.49 5.83 -4.85
N LEU A 105 2.98 6.17 -3.65
CA LEU A 105 2.81 5.42 -2.42
C LEU A 105 2.18 6.33 -1.37
N SER A 106 0.95 6.01 -0.92
CA SER A 106 0.29 6.78 0.14
C SER A 106 0.92 6.53 1.51
N GLY A 107 0.60 7.37 2.48
CA GLY A 107 0.95 7.14 3.88
C GLY A 107 0.32 5.86 4.42
N GLY A 108 1.11 5.05 5.16
CA GLY A 108 0.64 3.83 5.79
C GLY A 108 1.73 2.79 6.03
N THR A 109 1.45 1.84 6.91
CA THR A 109 2.44 0.80 7.27
C THR A 109 2.56 -0.30 6.21
N THR A 110 1.49 -0.60 5.48
CA THR A 110 1.52 -1.57 4.37
C THR A 110 2.22 -0.99 3.14
N THR A 111 1.96 0.28 2.80
CA THR A 111 2.67 0.99 1.71
C THR A 111 4.14 1.20 2.03
N TYR A 112 4.49 1.42 3.31
CA TYR A 112 5.88 1.42 3.76
C TYR A 112 6.56 0.05 3.52
N ALA A 113 5.87 -1.06 3.79
CA ALA A 113 6.40 -2.39 3.48
C ALA A 113 6.60 -2.58 1.97
N VAL A 114 5.68 -2.06 1.12
CA VAL A 114 5.85 -2.05 -0.34
C VAL A 114 7.09 -1.26 -0.73
N ALA A 115 7.29 -0.06 -0.19
CA ALA A 115 8.45 0.77 -0.49
C ALA A 115 9.79 0.03 -0.23
N ARG A 116 9.86 -0.72 0.87
CA ARG A 116 11.04 -1.53 1.21
C ARG A 116 11.35 -2.62 0.17
N ARG A 117 10.35 -3.12 -0.53
CA ARG A 117 10.49 -4.12 -1.59
C ARG A 117 10.85 -3.54 -2.95
N LEU A 118 10.77 -2.22 -3.10
CA LEU A 118 11.05 -1.51 -4.35
C LEU A 118 12.46 -0.93 -4.43
N LEU A 119 13.28 -1.11 -3.39
CA LEU A 119 14.63 -0.51 -3.29
C LEU A 119 15.56 -0.89 -4.45
N ASP A 120 15.40 -2.09 -4.98
CA ASP A 120 16.24 -2.64 -6.05
C ASP A 120 15.61 -2.49 -7.45
N VAL A 121 14.43 -1.87 -7.58
CA VAL A 121 13.79 -1.64 -8.88
C VAL A 121 14.37 -0.37 -9.51
N PRO A 122 15.05 -0.48 -10.67
CA PRO A 122 15.79 0.65 -11.22
C PRO A 122 14.88 1.67 -11.92
N GLY A 123 15.30 2.94 -11.85
CA GLY A 123 14.72 4.03 -12.64
C GLY A 123 13.32 4.48 -12.21
N LEU A 124 12.88 4.13 -10.98
CA LEU A 124 11.58 4.56 -10.48
C LEU A 124 11.54 6.07 -10.21
N THR A 125 10.38 6.68 -10.49
CA THR A 125 9.97 7.94 -9.88
C THR A 125 8.89 7.64 -8.85
N VAL A 126 9.16 7.92 -7.57
CA VAL A 126 8.22 7.64 -6.48
C VAL A 126 7.69 8.93 -5.90
N VAL A 127 6.39 9.17 -6.08
CA VAL A 127 5.65 10.23 -5.42
C VAL A 127 5.09 9.68 -4.11
N THR A 128 5.26 10.38 -3.01
CA THR A 128 4.70 9.94 -1.73
C THR A 128 4.31 11.11 -0.85
N ASN A 129 3.23 10.94 -0.11
CA ASN A 129 2.86 11.80 1.01
C ASN A 129 3.26 11.20 2.36
N SER A 130 4.14 10.20 2.38
CA SER A 130 4.63 9.54 3.59
C SER A 130 6.07 9.91 3.88
N VAL A 131 6.31 10.51 5.04
CA VAL A 131 7.67 10.79 5.53
C VAL A 131 8.48 9.50 5.65
N ARG A 132 7.86 8.43 6.16
CA ARG A 132 8.54 7.13 6.35
C ARG A 132 8.90 6.44 5.03
N VAL A 133 8.04 6.54 4.02
CA VAL A 133 8.33 6.02 2.68
C VAL A 133 9.48 6.79 2.05
N ALA A 134 9.45 8.12 2.14
CA ALA A 134 10.55 8.95 1.63
C ALA A 134 11.88 8.62 2.31
N ASP A 135 11.89 8.47 3.64
CA ASP A 135 13.07 8.15 4.42
C ASP A 135 13.69 6.80 4.02
N VAL A 136 12.88 5.74 3.88
CA VAL A 136 13.41 4.41 3.54
C VAL A 136 14.00 4.37 2.14
N LEU A 137 13.38 5.04 1.17
CA LEU A 137 13.89 5.13 -0.19
C LEU A 137 15.15 5.99 -0.29
N HIS A 138 15.26 7.04 0.54
CA HIS A 138 16.43 7.90 0.60
C HIS A 138 17.60 7.24 1.33
N THR A 139 17.35 6.58 2.47
CA THR A 139 18.39 5.98 3.33
C THR A 139 19.00 4.72 2.71
N ALA A 140 18.22 3.97 1.93
CA ALA A 140 18.73 2.80 1.19
C ALA A 140 19.65 3.18 0.02
N ALA A 141 19.63 4.45 -0.41
CA ALA A 141 20.67 4.97 -1.30
C ALA A 141 21.98 5.06 -0.51
N PRO A 142 23.07 4.35 -0.87
CA PRO A 142 24.34 4.43 -0.14
C PRO A 142 24.83 5.87 -0.07
N ALA A 143 25.46 6.21 1.08
CA ALA A 143 25.96 7.54 1.42
C ALA A 143 26.63 8.22 0.21
N ARG A 144 26.15 9.41 -0.12
CA ARG A 144 26.67 10.21 -1.22
C ARG A 144 28.05 10.77 -0.86
N GLU A 145 29.03 10.54 -1.70
CA GLU A 145 30.22 11.39 -1.75
C GLU A 145 29.78 12.81 -2.16
N PRO A 146 30.27 13.87 -1.49
CA PRO A 146 29.98 15.25 -1.88
C PRO A 146 30.40 15.47 -3.34
N GLY A 147 29.45 15.78 -4.24
CA GLY A 147 29.70 16.00 -5.66
C GLY A 147 29.39 14.85 -6.61
N ALA A 148 29.04 13.68 -6.12
CA ALA A 148 28.58 12.58 -6.98
C ALA A 148 27.17 12.87 -7.55
N GLY A 149 27.01 12.78 -8.86
CA GLY A 149 25.73 12.87 -9.56
C GLY A 149 24.73 11.80 -9.10
N ALA A 150 23.46 11.88 -9.53
CA ALA A 150 22.46 10.85 -9.25
C ALA A 150 23.00 9.47 -9.66
N ARG A 151 22.83 8.46 -8.78
CA ARG A 151 23.27 7.10 -9.09
C ARG A 151 22.40 6.58 -10.24
N PRO A 152 22.99 6.02 -11.31
CA PRO A 152 22.20 5.35 -12.33
C PRO A 152 21.35 4.25 -11.67
N GLY A 153 20.02 4.35 -11.78
CA GLY A 153 19.07 3.38 -11.24
C GLY A 153 18.48 3.67 -9.86
N ALA A 154 18.95 4.69 -9.11
CA ALA A 154 18.28 5.08 -7.86
C ALA A 154 16.90 5.70 -8.15
N ALA A 155 15.91 5.42 -7.28
CA ALA A 155 14.60 6.03 -7.38
C ALA A 155 14.67 7.55 -7.16
N ALA A 156 14.00 8.32 -8.02
CA ALA A 156 13.72 9.74 -7.75
C ALA A 156 12.52 9.82 -6.80
N VAL A 157 12.69 10.47 -5.65
CA VAL A 157 11.62 10.57 -4.63
C VAL A 157 11.08 12.00 -4.59
N VAL A 158 9.77 12.12 -4.77
CA VAL A 158 9.01 13.38 -4.65
C VAL A 158 8.12 13.29 -3.41
N LEU A 159 8.44 14.07 -2.39
CA LEU A 159 7.61 14.20 -1.18
C LEU A 159 6.65 15.38 -1.36
N THR A 160 5.34 15.13 -1.22
CA THR A 160 4.29 16.11 -1.55
C THR A 160 4.26 17.35 -0.64
N GLY A 161 4.83 17.22 0.59
CA GLY A 161 4.62 18.24 1.63
C GLY A 161 3.22 18.15 2.24
N GLY A 162 2.90 19.06 3.16
CA GLY A 162 1.63 19.11 3.85
C GLY A 162 1.72 19.05 5.37
N VAL A 163 0.59 18.89 6.04
CA VAL A 163 0.49 18.74 7.50
C VAL A 163 0.60 17.26 7.88
N ARG A 164 1.48 16.94 8.82
CA ARG A 164 1.73 15.57 9.26
C ARG A 164 0.60 15.05 10.15
N THR A 165 0.06 13.89 9.82
CA THR A 165 -0.94 13.16 10.63
C THR A 165 -0.28 12.23 11.65
N PRO A 166 -1.04 11.66 12.62
CA PRO A 166 -0.54 10.61 13.51
C PRO A 166 0.00 9.37 12.79
N SER A 167 -0.49 9.09 11.59
CA SER A 167 -0.04 7.98 10.74
C SER A 167 1.18 8.30 9.88
N ASP A 168 1.85 9.44 10.11
CA ASP A 168 3.01 9.93 9.35
C ASP A 168 2.72 10.22 7.87
N ALA A 169 1.45 10.46 7.52
CA ALA A 169 1.06 10.98 6.23
C ALA A 169 1.04 12.51 6.22
N LEU A 170 1.42 13.12 5.11
CA LEU A 170 1.34 14.55 4.84
C LEU A 170 0.05 14.81 4.06
N VAL A 171 -0.80 15.70 4.55
CA VAL A 171 -2.15 15.94 4.02
C VAL A 171 -2.48 17.43 3.96
N GLY A 172 -3.62 17.77 3.35
CA GLY A 172 -4.17 19.11 3.29
C GLY A 172 -3.71 19.92 2.08
N PRO A 173 -4.02 21.22 2.01
CA PRO A 173 -3.95 22.03 0.78
C PRO A 173 -2.60 22.00 0.06
N VAL A 174 -1.48 21.93 0.80
CA VAL A 174 -0.13 21.87 0.22
C VAL A 174 0.09 20.54 -0.50
N ALA A 175 -0.26 19.43 0.16
CA ALA A 175 -0.17 18.10 -0.46
C ALA A 175 -1.12 17.99 -1.67
N ASP A 176 -2.35 18.45 -1.50
CA ASP A 176 -3.41 18.40 -2.53
C ASP A 176 -3.02 19.19 -3.78
N GLN A 177 -2.43 20.38 -3.61
CA GLN A 177 -1.93 21.19 -4.70
C GLN A 177 -0.75 20.52 -5.43
N ALA A 178 0.21 19.97 -4.67
CA ALA A 178 1.34 19.26 -5.25
C ALA A 178 0.88 18.05 -6.09
N ILE A 179 -0.03 17.23 -5.55
CA ILE A 179 -0.57 16.05 -6.23
C ILE A 179 -1.37 16.44 -7.48
N GLY A 180 -2.10 17.56 -7.45
CA GLY A 180 -3.01 17.98 -8.53
C GLY A 180 -2.32 18.26 -9.88
N SER A 181 -1.00 18.42 -9.91
CA SER A 181 -0.19 18.61 -11.12
C SER A 181 0.58 17.36 -11.55
N LEU A 182 0.41 16.24 -10.83
CA LEU A 182 1.17 15.02 -11.08
C LEU A 182 0.31 13.94 -11.73
N HIS A 183 0.97 13.05 -12.44
CA HIS A 183 0.37 11.86 -13.03
C HIS A 183 1.29 10.66 -12.76
N PHE A 184 0.73 9.54 -12.31
CA PHE A 184 1.51 8.32 -12.06
C PHE A 184 0.85 7.11 -12.72
N ASP A 185 1.69 6.14 -13.08
CA ASP A 185 1.22 4.90 -13.73
C ASP A 185 0.45 4.03 -12.74
N VAL A 186 0.93 3.96 -11.48
CA VAL A 186 0.32 3.13 -10.42
C VAL A 186 0.34 3.88 -9.09
N LEU A 187 -0.80 3.88 -8.42
CA LEU A 187 -0.93 4.26 -7.01
C LEU A 187 -1.04 3.02 -6.15
N PHE A 188 -0.18 2.87 -5.15
CA PHE A 188 -0.39 1.94 -4.03
C PHE A 188 -0.99 2.69 -2.86
N LEU A 189 -2.21 2.35 -2.50
CA LEU A 189 -3.02 3.06 -1.53
C LEU A 189 -3.28 2.20 -0.29
N GLY A 190 -2.79 2.65 0.87
CA GLY A 190 -3.15 2.10 2.16
C GLY A 190 -4.48 2.67 2.65
N VAL A 191 -5.24 1.88 3.40
CA VAL A 191 -6.56 2.27 3.89
C VAL A 191 -6.72 1.99 5.39
N HIS A 192 -7.61 2.72 6.05
CA HIS A 192 -7.99 2.42 7.43
C HIS A 192 -9.10 1.37 7.48
N GLY A 193 -10.10 1.48 6.63
CA GLY A 193 -11.21 0.56 6.54
C GLY A 193 -11.68 0.34 5.11
N VAL A 194 -12.21 -0.86 4.85
CA VAL A 194 -12.81 -1.30 3.60
C VAL A 194 -14.14 -1.97 3.90
N SER A 195 -15.21 -1.56 3.25
CA SER A 195 -16.51 -2.26 3.31
C SER A 195 -17.25 -2.12 1.99
N VAL A 196 -18.19 -3.02 1.74
CA VAL A 196 -19.03 -2.97 0.54
C VAL A 196 -19.86 -1.68 0.53
N GLU A 197 -20.46 -1.33 1.67
CA GLU A 197 -21.41 -0.21 1.77
C GLU A 197 -20.72 1.15 1.76
N ALA A 198 -19.57 1.27 2.45
CA ALA A 198 -18.87 2.55 2.64
C ALA A 198 -17.65 2.72 1.72
N GLY A 199 -17.27 1.68 0.98
CA GLY A 199 -16.05 1.70 0.19
C GLY A 199 -14.78 1.82 1.04
N LEU A 200 -13.85 2.65 0.62
CA LEU A 200 -12.60 2.95 1.31
C LEU A 200 -12.79 4.12 2.26
N SER A 201 -12.35 3.98 3.51
CA SER A 201 -12.57 4.99 4.55
C SER A 201 -11.35 5.27 5.42
N THR A 202 -11.30 6.51 5.96
CA THR A 202 -10.28 6.98 6.90
C THR A 202 -10.91 7.83 8.00
N PRO A 203 -10.35 7.86 9.24
CA PRO A 203 -10.84 8.72 10.31
C PRO A 203 -10.51 10.21 10.10
N ASN A 204 -9.60 10.55 9.19
CA ASN A 204 -9.07 11.90 8.99
C ASN A 204 -9.63 12.53 7.70
N LEU A 205 -10.35 13.65 7.85
CA LEU A 205 -10.98 14.33 6.72
C LEU A 205 -9.99 14.89 5.71
N ALA A 206 -8.86 15.43 6.17
CA ALA A 206 -7.82 15.92 5.28
C ALA A 206 -7.15 14.78 4.51
N GLU A 207 -6.92 13.63 5.17
CA GLU A 207 -6.41 12.42 4.51
C GLU A 207 -7.39 11.90 3.45
N ALA A 208 -8.69 11.95 3.73
CA ALA A 208 -9.71 11.57 2.75
C ALA A 208 -9.62 12.41 1.47
N GLU A 209 -9.46 13.73 1.58
CA GLU A 209 -9.32 14.60 0.40
C GLU A 209 -8.01 14.35 -0.33
N THR A 210 -6.90 14.24 0.37
CA THR A 210 -5.59 13.92 -0.21
C THR A 210 -5.62 12.57 -0.94
N ASN A 211 -6.28 11.55 -0.37
CA ASN A 211 -6.44 10.24 -1.02
C ASN A 211 -7.28 10.33 -2.31
N ARG A 212 -8.35 11.16 -2.34
CA ARG A 212 -9.11 11.43 -3.58
C ARG A 212 -8.24 12.06 -4.65
N ARG A 213 -7.33 12.98 -4.27
CA ARG A 213 -6.37 13.58 -5.21
C ARG A 213 -5.40 12.55 -5.78
N LEU A 214 -4.85 11.68 -4.93
CA LEU A 214 -3.97 10.59 -5.35
C LEU A 214 -4.68 9.66 -6.33
N ILE A 215 -5.92 9.25 -6.06
CA ILE A 215 -6.70 8.38 -6.94
C ILE A 215 -6.91 9.03 -8.31
N ARG A 216 -7.31 10.31 -8.35
CA ARG A 216 -7.53 11.03 -9.62
C ARG A 216 -6.27 11.21 -10.46
N ALA A 217 -5.10 11.28 -9.83
CA ALA A 217 -3.81 11.44 -10.50
C ALA A 217 -3.21 10.11 -11.00
N ALA A 218 -3.77 8.98 -10.60
CA ALA A 218 -3.30 7.64 -10.93
C ALA A 218 -3.98 7.09 -12.19
N ARG A 219 -3.20 6.43 -13.04
CA ARG A 219 -3.73 5.62 -14.14
C ARG A 219 -4.30 4.30 -13.67
N ARG A 220 -3.69 3.72 -12.62
CA ARG A 220 -4.10 2.46 -11.99
C ARG A 220 -4.04 2.59 -10.48
N VAL A 221 -5.11 2.17 -9.79
CA VAL A 221 -5.23 2.21 -8.33
C VAL A 221 -5.12 0.80 -7.76
N VAL A 222 -4.10 0.55 -6.97
CA VAL A 222 -3.87 -0.70 -6.24
C VAL A 222 -4.02 -0.44 -4.75
N VAL A 223 -5.07 -0.95 -4.14
CA VAL A 223 -5.24 -0.89 -2.69
C VAL A 223 -4.47 -2.03 -2.03
N VAL A 224 -3.72 -1.74 -0.98
CA VAL A 224 -2.95 -2.69 -0.18
C VAL A 224 -3.48 -2.70 1.26
N ALA A 225 -4.21 -3.76 1.62
CA ALA A 225 -4.93 -3.85 2.88
C ALA A 225 -4.89 -5.25 3.47
N ASP A 226 -4.44 -5.40 4.71
CA ASP A 226 -4.53 -6.67 5.43
C ASP A 226 -5.98 -7.01 5.82
N HIS A 227 -6.25 -8.29 6.10
CA HIS A 227 -7.59 -8.81 6.42
C HIS A 227 -8.29 -8.05 7.56
N THR A 228 -7.56 -7.39 8.47
CA THR A 228 -8.15 -6.65 9.60
C THR A 228 -8.83 -5.35 9.19
N LYS A 229 -8.70 -4.93 7.91
CA LYS A 229 -9.31 -3.70 7.38
C LYS A 229 -10.74 -3.91 6.89
N TRP A 230 -11.16 -5.16 6.71
CA TRP A 230 -12.49 -5.53 6.24
C TRP A 230 -13.57 -5.29 7.28
N GLY A 231 -14.72 -4.82 6.81
CA GLY A 231 -15.87 -4.48 7.66
C GLY A 231 -15.64 -3.22 8.52
N LYS A 232 -14.45 -2.60 8.45
CA LYS A 232 -14.19 -1.35 9.16
C LYS A 232 -14.71 -0.16 8.35
N VAL A 233 -15.45 0.71 9.01
CA VAL A 233 -15.94 1.97 8.47
C VAL A 233 -15.49 3.11 9.37
N ALA A 234 -14.62 3.98 8.84
CA ALA A 234 -14.15 5.16 9.53
C ALA A 234 -15.04 6.39 9.20
N LEU A 235 -14.67 7.56 9.72
CA LEU A 235 -15.46 8.79 9.65
C LEU A 235 -15.78 9.21 8.21
N SER A 236 -14.83 9.13 7.30
CA SER A 236 -14.94 9.66 5.94
C SER A 236 -14.63 8.60 4.90
N SER A 237 -15.59 8.31 4.02
CA SER A 237 -15.38 7.56 2.79
C SER A 237 -14.74 8.46 1.74
N PHE A 238 -13.77 7.92 0.98
CA PHE A 238 -13.06 8.69 -0.03
C PHE A 238 -13.02 8.04 -1.43
N ALA A 239 -13.39 6.77 -1.54
CA ALA A 239 -13.54 6.07 -2.82
C ALA A 239 -14.53 4.91 -2.67
N ARG A 240 -15.16 4.53 -3.76
CA ARG A 240 -15.97 3.31 -3.89
C ARG A 240 -15.07 2.14 -4.23
N LEU A 241 -15.55 0.91 -4.09
CA LEU A 241 -14.77 -0.27 -4.47
C LEU A 241 -14.54 -0.33 -6.00
N GLU A 242 -15.48 0.17 -6.78
CA GLU A 242 -15.36 0.22 -8.24
C GLU A 242 -14.31 1.21 -8.74
N ASP A 243 -13.87 2.16 -7.90
CA ASP A 243 -12.78 3.10 -8.20
C ASP A 243 -11.38 2.46 -8.03
N VAL A 244 -11.32 1.17 -7.64
CA VAL A 244 -10.10 0.42 -7.36
C VAL A 244 -9.88 -0.63 -8.44
N ASP A 245 -8.77 -0.57 -9.16
CA ASP A 245 -8.45 -1.57 -10.18
C ASP A 245 -8.05 -2.93 -9.59
N THR A 246 -7.34 -2.90 -8.47
CA THR A 246 -6.87 -4.12 -7.79
C THR A 246 -6.80 -3.91 -6.29
N LEU A 247 -7.34 -4.86 -5.52
CA LEU A 247 -7.07 -4.99 -4.10
C LEU A 247 -6.09 -6.14 -3.87
N VAL A 248 -4.99 -5.87 -3.17
CA VAL A 248 -4.06 -6.88 -2.68
C VAL A 248 -4.27 -7.04 -1.18
N THR A 249 -4.63 -8.25 -0.76
CA THR A 249 -4.85 -8.61 0.64
C THR A 249 -4.10 -9.89 1.00
N ASP A 250 -4.09 -10.29 2.27
CA ASP A 250 -3.47 -11.53 2.74
C ASP A 250 -4.47 -12.69 2.86
N SER A 251 -3.96 -13.89 3.13
CA SER A 251 -4.76 -15.11 3.27
C SER A 251 -5.61 -15.19 4.54
N GLY A 252 -5.57 -14.17 5.42
CA GLY A 252 -6.40 -14.08 6.62
C GLY A 252 -7.87 -13.72 6.34
N VAL A 253 -8.21 -13.32 5.11
CA VAL A 253 -9.61 -13.08 4.72
C VAL A 253 -10.40 -14.40 4.61
N SER A 254 -11.65 -14.43 5.12
CA SER A 254 -12.53 -15.58 4.98
C SER A 254 -13.04 -15.73 3.54
N ASP A 255 -13.53 -16.92 3.19
CA ASP A 255 -14.05 -17.20 1.86
C ASP A 255 -15.33 -16.39 1.56
N GLU A 256 -16.17 -16.13 2.58
CA GLU A 256 -17.35 -15.27 2.44
C GLU A 256 -16.94 -13.82 2.08
N VAL A 257 -15.92 -13.30 2.77
CA VAL A 257 -15.38 -11.97 2.50
C VAL A 257 -14.78 -11.91 1.10
N ARG A 258 -14.02 -12.92 0.69
CA ARG A 258 -13.43 -13.00 -0.66
C ARG A 258 -14.48 -12.99 -1.75
N THR A 259 -15.58 -13.74 -1.55
CA THR A 259 -16.72 -13.77 -2.50
C THR A 259 -17.36 -12.39 -2.60
N ALA A 260 -17.70 -11.77 -1.46
CA ALA A 260 -18.30 -10.45 -1.45
C ALA A 260 -17.39 -9.37 -2.09
N MET A 261 -16.07 -9.49 -1.92
CA MET A 261 -15.11 -8.61 -2.57
C MET A 261 -15.09 -8.77 -4.08
N ALA A 262 -15.05 -10.01 -4.55
CA ALA A 262 -14.94 -10.32 -5.98
C ALA A 262 -16.15 -9.83 -6.78
N GLU A 263 -17.31 -9.64 -6.13
CA GLU A 263 -18.50 -9.06 -6.75
C GLU A 263 -18.39 -7.55 -7.01
N HIS A 264 -17.54 -6.84 -6.25
CA HIS A 264 -17.46 -5.37 -6.27
C HIS A 264 -16.12 -4.82 -6.75
N LEU A 265 -15.09 -5.67 -6.87
CA LEU A 265 -13.74 -5.27 -7.26
C LEU A 265 -13.39 -5.81 -8.64
N PRO A 266 -12.86 -4.99 -9.56
CA PRO A 266 -12.33 -5.46 -10.84
C PRO A 266 -11.22 -6.50 -10.70
N GLY A 267 -10.38 -6.38 -9.65
CA GLY A 267 -9.29 -7.29 -9.36
C GLY A 267 -9.08 -7.54 -7.87
N LEU A 268 -8.96 -8.81 -7.49
CA LEU A 268 -8.61 -9.23 -6.13
C LEU A 268 -7.42 -10.18 -6.16
N VAL A 269 -6.37 -9.85 -5.43
CA VAL A 269 -5.17 -10.69 -5.29
C VAL A 269 -4.96 -11.03 -3.83
N VAL A 270 -4.95 -12.33 -3.51
CA VAL A 270 -4.70 -12.82 -2.15
C VAL A 270 -3.26 -13.27 -2.04
N ALA A 271 -2.46 -12.53 -1.25
CA ALA A 271 -1.09 -12.88 -0.94
C ALA A 271 -1.05 -14.02 0.10
N GLY A 272 -0.26 -15.06 -0.15
CA GLY A 272 -0.03 -16.17 0.75
C GLY A 272 1.45 -16.49 0.89
N ARG A 273 1.83 -17.19 1.94
CA ARG A 273 3.20 -17.72 2.09
C ARG A 273 3.46 -18.71 0.96
N GLY A 274 4.24 -18.32 -0.03
CA GLY A 274 4.66 -19.21 -1.12
C GLY A 274 3.90 -19.06 -2.44
N ALA A 275 3.03 -18.04 -2.63
CA ALA A 275 2.52 -17.74 -3.96
C ALA A 275 3.68 -17.30 -4.87
N PRO A 276 3.98 -18.00 -5.98
CA PRO A 276 4.95 -17.53 -6.96
C PRO A 276 4.43 -16.20 -7.52
N GLY A 277 5.34 -15.24 -7.78
CA GLY A 277 5.00 -14.00 -8.45
C GLY A 277 4.16 -14.30 -9.69
N ALA A 278 3.04 -13.60 -9.85
CA ALA A 278 2.11 -13.78 -10.95
C ALA A 278 2.88 -13.76 -12.27
N GLY A 279 2.90 -14.87 -12.98
CA GLY A 279 3.37 -14.95 -14.35
C GLY A 279 2.59 -13.93 -15.17
N GLY A 280 3.30 -13.15 -15.97
CA GLY A 280 2.69 -12.24 -16.95
C GLY A 280 1.70 -12.99 -17.86
N PRO A 281 0.84 -12.28 -18.59
CA PRO A 281 -0.20 -12.88 -19.40
C PRO A 281 0.43 -13.89 -20.37
N GLU A 282 -0.06 -15.13 -20.31
CA GLU A 282 0.26 -16.14 -21.30
C GLU A 282 -0.17 -15.63 -22.67
N THR A 283 0.81 -15.27 -23.48
CA THR A 283 0.59 -15.10 -24.92
C THR A 283 0.27 -16.45 -25.51
N GLY A 284 -1.00 -16.66 -25.81
CA GLY A 284 -1.47 -17.85 -26.48
C GLY A 284 -0.68 -18.08 -27.78
N SER A 285 0.08 -19.16 -27.79
CA SER A 285 0.72 -19.71 -28.98
C SER A 285 -0.35 -20.25 -29.91
N GLY A 286 -0.82 -19.39 -30.82
CA GLY A 286 -1.57 -19.80 -32.00
C GLY A 286 -0.63 -20.47 -32.99
N ALA A 287 -0.79 -21.76 -33.19
CA ALA A 287 -0.12 -22.53 -34.24
C ALA A 287 -0.46 -21.92 -35.62
N VAL A 288 0.60 -21.55 -36.34
CA VAL A 288 0.50 -21.19 -37.78
C VAL A 288 0.71 -22.46 -38.59
N PRO A 289 -0.17 -22.82 -39.54
CA PRO A 289 0.09 -23.93 -40.45
C PRO A 289 1.08 -23.52 -41.53
N GLU A 290 2.08 -24.39 -41.74
CA GLU A 290 3.00 -24.31 -42.87
C GLU A 290 2.26 -24.51 -44.22
N THR A 291 2.41 -23.61 -45.13
CA THR A 291 2.24 -23.90 -46.60
C THR A 291 3.22 -23.09 -47.43
N GLY A 292 4.06 -23.83 -48.17
CA GLY A 292 4.32 -23.66 -49.60
C GLY A 292 5.29 -22.57 -50.03
N ASN A 293 6.41 -23.00 -50.38
CA ASN A 293 7.42 -22.67 -51.38
C ASN A 293 6.95 -21.74 -52.53
N GLY A 294 7.69 -20.69 -52.88
CA GLY A 294 7.47 -19.86 -54.06
C GLY A 294 8.56 -18.78 -54.27
N ALA A 295 9.44 -19.06 -55.15
CA ALA A 295 10.52 -18.35 -55.85
C ALA A 295 10.66 -16.83 -55.79
N VAL A 296 11.91 -16.39 -55.70
CA VAL A 296 12.51 -15.07 -55.94
C VAL A 296 12.33 -14.64 -57.40
N PRO A 297 12.21 -13.34 -57.75
CA PRO A 297 13.28 -12.74 -58.54
C PRO A 297 13.79 -11.38 -58.00
N GLU A 298 15.10 -11.21 -58.21
CA GLU A 298 15.86 -9.97 -58.11
C GLU A 298 15.42 -8.93 -59.17
N THR A 299 15.63 -7.66 -58.85
CA THR A 299 16.17 -6.51 -59.56
C THR A 299 15.53 -5.25 -58.99
N GLY A 300 16.21 -4.21 -58.66
CA GLY A 300 16.96 -3.25 -59.31
C GLY A 300 17.23 -2.03 -58.44
N ASN A 301 18.39 -1.59 -58.56
CA ASN A 301 19.12 -0.40 -58.24
C ASN A 301 18.33 0.93 -58.35
N GLY A 302 18.56 1.91 -57.45
CA GLY A 302 18.07 3.28 -57.65
C GLY A 302 18.35 4.26 -56.52
N ALA A 303 19.53 4.81 -56.54
CA ALA A 303 19.93 6.22 -56.30
C ALA A 303 19.36 6.99 -55.06
N VAL A 304 20.29 7.43 -54.25
CA VAL A 304 20.26 8.57 -53.30
C VAL A 304 20.19 9.90 -54.07
N PRO A 305 19.58 10.95 -53.55
CA PRO A 305 20.18 12.26 -53.67
C PRO A 305 20.43 12.96 -52.32
N GLU A 306 21.52 13.70 -52.40
CA GLU A 306 22.21 14.51 -51.41
C GLU A 306 21.45 15.73 -50.89
N ALA A 307 22.05 16.27 -49.86
CA ALA A 307 21.80 17.46 -49.07
C ALA A 307 21.72 18.78 -49.86
N GLY A 308 21.05 19.75 -49.27
CA GLY A 308 21.20 21.18 -49.56
C GLY A 308 20.85 22.03 -48.32
N PRO A 309 21.41 23.22 -48.16
CA PRO A 309 21.88 23.73 -46.88
C PRO A 309 20.98 24.77 -46.20
N ALA A 310 21.39 25.11 -44.97
CA ALA A 310 20.94 26.14 -44.05
C ALA A 310 20.63 27.52 -44.65
N VAL A 311 19.62 28.18 -44.11
CA VAL A 311 19.50 29.65 -44.14
C VAL A 311 19.28 30.20 -42.76
N SER A 312 20.26 31.00 -42.33
CA SER A 312 20.24 31.92 -41.22
C SER A 312 19.43 33.17 -41.57
N ALA A 313 18.62 33.68 -40.66
CA ALA A 313 18.34 35.12 -40.62
C ALA A 313 17.97 35.58 -39.20
N ALA A 314 18.77 36.49 -38.73
CA ALA A 314 18.64 37.33 -37.58
C ALA A 314 17.61 38.45 -37.75
N GLY A 315 17.12 39.03 -36.63
CA GLY A 315 16.38 40.30 -36.59
C GLY A 315 15.68 40.40 -35.23
N ALA A 316 16.15 40.95 -34.24
CA ALA A 316 16.37 42.32 -33.72
C ALA A 316 15.08 43.17 -33.67
N GLY A 317 14.73 43.62 -32.47
CA GLY A 317 13.89 44.79 -32.27
C GLY A 317 12.99 44.81 -31.04
N ARG A 318 13.44 45.33 -29.93
CA ARG A 318 13.01 46.53 -29.16
C ARG A 318 11.52 46.58 -28.75
N ALA A 319 11.26 46.57 -27.45
CA ALA A 319 11.17 47.66 -26.45
C ALA A 319 9.75 48.29 -26.34
N GLY A 320 9.26 48.45 -25.13
CA GLY A 320 8.44 49.59 -24.78
C GLY A 320 7.20 49.31 -23.95
N ALA A 321 7.26 49.74 -22.76
CA ALA A 321 6.31 50.13 -21.70
C ALA A 321 5.99 49.11 -20.62
#